data_c95e3dc94e8ee97e1adc821ed87bccec
#
_entry.id   c95e3dc94e8ee97e1adc821ed87bccec
#
_cell.length_a   1.000
_cell.length_b   1.000
_cell.length_c   1.000
_cell.angle_alpha   90.00
_cell.angle_beta   90.00
_cell.angle_gamma   90.00
#
_symmetry.space_group_name_H-M   'P 1'
#
loop_
_entity.id
_entity.type
_entity.pdbx_description
1 polymer ?
#
loop_
_entity_poly.entity_id
_entity_poly.type
_entity_poly.pdbx_seq_one_letter_code
_entity_poly.pdbx_strand_id
1 'polypeptide(L)'
;MCLCILAASTAGAYNDYRNHNIDSLELEVSTWTPDRVAKASTQELINLDNAYRELMIACSRLNNDKCEFYARKSLTITVPRGWEFAKCDAYRYIGMCFYAREKWDSAHFYYNLALESLYKMEAGATSPTAPDGYPQRQIDDQKSALYGTIGNIYNLQDSLDLAMDYYAKAAEIFDKWGWNESNSILYYNIGETWVEEADYDKAMDGYRKALDYAQAASDTLLMANVWKGMGRVYLEKGRYSRAMRYLKKAEAYYTAHVGEEEDFHQENLESISRVLDAQKKVSFRALGAIGVAVLVAAGIAIGLRRKRKSNSTSSSSPIKADGVKLNDRELEILRLMAQGKTTAQIADEICLSAETVKWYRKKLFTKFDVANAAELIRRVTEEGII
;
A
#
# COMPACT_ATOMS: atom_id res chain seq x y z
N MET A 1 -1.37 2.13 4.24
CA MET A 1 -0.50 1.27 5.05
C MET A 1 0.44 0.39 4.20
N CYS A 2 0.85 0.85 3.01
CA CYS A 2 1.75 0.14 2.07
C CYS A 2 3.23 0.54 2.21
N LEU A 3 3.68 0.97 3.38
CA LEU A 3 4.83 1.86 3.53
C LEU A 3 6.14 1.21 3.97
N CYS A 4 6.14 -0.06 4.39
CA CYS A 4 7.29 -0.59 5.13
C CYS A 4 8.22 -1.52 4.36
N ILE A 5 7.93 -1.86 3.11
CA ILE A 5 8.64 -2.99 2.47
C ILE A 5 9.84 -2.54 1.62
N LEU A 6 9.86 -1.32 1.06
CA LEU A 6 11.05 -0.85 0.30
C LEU A 6 12.28 -0.51 1.18
N ALA A 7 12.14 -0.47 2.50
CA ALA A 7 13.25 -0.28 3.42
C ALA A 7 13.97 -1.61 3.81
N ALA A 8 13.47 -2.75 3.36
CA ALA A 8 13.94 -4.06 3.81
C ALA A 8 15.18 -4.59 3.06
N SER A 9 15.61 -3.98 1.94
CA SER A 9 16.86 -4.38 1.27
C SER A 9 18.12 -4.13 2.11
N THR A 10 17.98 -3.42 3.25
CA THR A 10 19.07 -3.21 4.22
C THR A 10 18.90 -4.05 5.50
N ALA A 11 18.00 -5.04 5.51
CA ALA A 11 17.72 -5.85 6.71
C ALA A 11 18.93 -6.65 7.21
N GLY A 12 19.85 -7.03 6.32
CA GLY A 12 21.12 -7.68 6.69
C GLY A 12 22.06 -6.78 7.51
N ALA A 13 22.02 -5.48 7.29
CA ALA A 13 22.79 -4.49 8.06
C ALA A 13 22.06 -4.07 9.37
N TYR A 14 20.76 -4.39 9.48
CA TYR A 14 19.87 -3.84 10.51
C TYR A 14 20.09 -4.46 11.89
N ASN A 15 20.53 -5.71 12.00
CA ASN A 15 20.78 -6.37 13.29
C ASN A 15 22.05 -5.86 13.98
N ASP A 16 22.96 -5.23 13.26
CA ASP A 16 24.20 -4.69 13.81
C ASP A 16 24.01 -3.32 14.50
N TYR A 17 22.99 -2.55 14.11
CA TYR A 17 22.75 -1.19 14.60
C TYR A 17 22.00 -1.10 15.95
N ARG A 18 21.41 -2.18 16.46
CA ARG A 18 20.76 -2.19 17.79
C ARG A 18 21.71 -1.94 18.96
N ASN A 19 23.01 -2.05 18.76
CA ASN A 19 24.02 -1.91 19.81
C ASN A 19 24.73 -0.55 19.80
N HIS A 20 24.42 0.35 18.86
CA HIS A 20 25.01 1.70 18.91
C HIS A 20 24.34 2.51 20.02
N ASN A 21 25.15 3.00 20.94
CA ASN A 21 24.69 3.89 22.00
C ASN A 21 24.36 5.26 21.38
N ILE A 22 23.10 5.46 20.98
CA ILE A 22 22.59 6.72 20.39
C ILE A 22 22.99 7.91 21.27
N ASP A 23 22.89 7.77 22.58
CA ASP A 23 23.26 8.83 23.55
C ASP A 23 24.73 9.22 23.43
N SER A 24 25.62 8.25 23.19
CA SER A 24 27.05 8.50 22.97
C SER A 24 27.31 9.26 21.67
N LEU A 25 26.65 8.88 20.58
CA LEU A 25 26.74 9.59 19.30
C LEU A 25 26.15 11.00 19.41
N GLU A 26 25.01 11.16 20.09
CA GLU A 26 24.42 12.48 20.33
C GLU A 26 25.35 13.36 21.16
N LEU A 27 26.00 12.80 22.16
CA LEU A 27 27.00 13.54 22.98
C LEU A 27 28.20 13.94 22.11
N GLU A 28 28.73 13.02 21.30
CA GLU A 28 29.85 13.30 20.40
C GLU A 28 29.52 14.44 19.42
N VAL A 29 28.41 14.34 18.69
CA VAL A 29 28.05 15.37 17.70
C VAL A 29 27.69 16.70 18.35
N SER A 30 27.23 16.72 19.60
CA SER A 30 26.92 17.95 20.37
C SER A 30 28.15 18.82 20.63
N THR A 31 29.34 18.22 20.65
CA THR A 31 30.61 18.93 20.87
C THR A 31 31.09 19.73 19.66
N TRP A 32 30.43 19.53 18.49
CA TRP A 32 30.83 20.15 17.24
C TRP A 32 30.15 21.51 17.03
N THR A 33 30.90 22.59 17.37
CA THR A 33 30.48 23.95 17.10
C THR A 33 30.78 24.35 15.64
N PRO A 34 30.14 25.41 15.09
CA PRO A 34 30.47 25.91 13.75
C PRO A 34 31.95 26.24 13.58
N ASP A 35 32.59 26.83 14.61
CA ASP A 35 34.02 27.14 14.61
C ASP A 35 34.91 25.91 14.52
N ARG A 36 34.52 24.82 15.21
CA ARG A 36 35.22 23.53 15.14
C ARG A 36 35.09 22.93 13.76
N VAL A 37 33.87 22.94 13.16
CA VAL A 37 33.62 22.46 11.79
C VAL A 37 34.45 23.24 10.77
N ALA A 38 34.57 24.57 10.95
CA ALA A 38 35.36 25.42 10.03
C ALA A 38 36.87 25.14 10.07
N LYS A 39 37.40 24.63 11.18
CA LYS A 39 38.83 24.33 11.40
C LYS A 39 39.19 22.86 11.27
N ALA A 40 38.19 22.01 11.12
CA ALA A 40 38.37 20.55 11.09
C ALA A 40 39.05 20.08 9.82
N SER A 41 39.85 19.04 9.94
CA SER A 41 40.41 18.32 8.79
C SER A 41 39.32 17.58 8.03
N THR A 42 39.61 17.23 6.77
CA THR A 42 38.71 16.44 5.94
C THR A 42 38.31 15.12 6.63
N GLN A 43 39.27 14.44 7.27
CA GLN A 43 39.00 13.17 7.96
C GLN A 43 38.07 13.33 9.17
N GLU A 44 38.23 14.39 9.94
CA GLU A 44 37.34 14.70 11.08
C GLU A 44 35.91 14.99 10.58
N LEU A 45 35.78 15.69 9.45
CA LEU A 45 34.46 15.98 8.86
C LEU A 45 33.81 14.72 8.28
N ILE A 46 34.56 13.79 7.70
CA ILE A 46 34.06 12.48 7.29
C ILE A 46 33.53 11.71 8.50
N ASN A 47 34.29 11.68 9.60
CA ASN A 47 33.86 11.00 10.82
C ASN A 47 32.58 11.63 11.40
N LEU A 48 32.50 12.96 11.41
CA LEU A 48 31.29 13.68 11.85
C LEU A 48 30.07 13.39 10.96
N ASP A 49 30.26 13.38 9.64
CA ASP A 49 29.17 13.06 8.71
C ASP A 49 28.70 11.59 8.88
N ASN A 50 29.62 10.66 9.08
CA ASN A 50 29.28 9.28 9.41
C ASN A 50 28.48 9.18 10.71
N ALA A 51 28.86 9.94 11.76
CA ALA A 51 28.08 9.99 13.00
C ALA A 51 26.66 10.53 12.77
N TYR A 52 26.50 11.58 11.98
CA TYR A 52 25.16 12.06 11.58
C TYR A 52 24.39 11.01 10.79
N ARG A 53 25.04 10.29 9.90
CA ARG A 53 24.40 9.21 9.12
C ARG A 53 23.89 8.10 10.02
N GLU A 54 24.68 7.64 10.99
CA GLU A 54 24.26 6.64 11.98
C GLU A 54 23.07 7.14 12.81
N LEU A 55 23.09 8.39 13.24
CA LEU A 55 21.96 9.02 13.96
C LEU A 55 20.71 9.14 13.07
N MET A 56 20.83 9.47 11.78
CA MET A 56 19.72 9.45 10.84
C MET A 56 19.10 8.07 10.73
N ILE A 57 19.93 7.03 10.58
CA ILE A 57 19.47 5.63 10.50
C ILE A 57 18.75 5.24 11.81
N ALA A 58 19.34 5.51 12.96
CA ALA A 58 18.77 5.15 14.25
C ALA A 58 17.45 5.89 14.53
N CYS A 59 17.33 7.16 14.16
CA CYS A 59 16.15 7.99 14.40
C CYS A 59 15.06 7.80 13.33
N SER A 60 15.36 7.26 12.18
CA SER A 60 14.45 7.22 11.03
C SER A 60 13.11 6.52 11.28
N ARG A 61 13.08 5.58 12.21
CA ARG A 61 11.85 4.84 12.59
C ARG A 61 11.23 5.30 13.89
N LEU A 62 11.99 6.01 14.72
CA LEU A 62 11.60 6.34 16.09
C LEU A 62 11.25 7.81 16.28
N ASN A 63 11.90 8.70 15.55
CA ASN A 63 11.76 10.14 15.73
C ASN A 63 12.13 10.91 14.45
N ASN A 64 11.13 11.21 13.64
CA ASN A 64 11.30 11.93 12.38
C ASN A 64 11.92 13.33 12.54
N ASP A 65 11.69 14.03 13.67
CA ASP A 65 12.23 15.38 13.90
C ASP A 65 13.73 15.31 14.17
N LYS A 66 14.20 14.35 14.96
CA LYS A 66 15.63 14.12 15.18
C LYS A 66 16.30 13.64 13.88
N CYS A 67 15.68 12.75 13.13
CA CYS A 67 16.20 12.29 11.84
C CYS A 67 16.41 13.47 10.88
N GLU A 68 15.40 14.32 10.69
CA GLU A 68 15.50 15.52 9.86
C GLU A 68 16.57 16.48 10.36
N PHE A 69 16.67 16.68 11.68
CA PHE A 69 17.68 17.55 12.26
C PHE A 69 19.11 17.09 11.91
N TYR A 70 19.43 15.80 12.07
CA TYR A 70 20.76 15.29 11.75
C TYR A 70 21.04 15.29 10.24
N ALA A 71 20.05 15.00 9.42
CA ALA A 71 20.18 15.11 7.97
C ALA A 71 20.50 16.54 7.52
N ARG A 72 19.84 17.54 8.09
CA ARG A 72 20.16 18.95 7.84
C ARG A 72 21.56 19.34 8.35
N LYS A 73 22.01 18.78 9.47
CA LYS A 73 23.39 18.97 9.96
C LYS A 73 24.42 18.38 9.01
N SER A 74 24.22 17.17 8.50
CA SER A 74 25.06 16.58 7.46
C SER A 74 25.15 17.49 6.22
N LEU A 75 24.04 18.06 5.75
CA LEU A 75 24.03 18.96 4.60
C LEU A 75 24.89 20.23 4.82
N THR A 76 25.02 20.73 6.02
CA THR A 76 25.90 21.90 6.31
C THR A 76 27.39 21.58 6.03
N ILE A 77 27.77 20.31 6.10
CA ILE A 77 29.14 19.85 5.84
C ILE A 77 29.29 19.44 4.36
N THR A 78 28.31 18.71 3.82
CA THR A 78 28.44 17.96 2.57
C THR A 78 28.12 18.80 1.35
N VAL A 79 27.18 19.77 1.46
CA VAL A 79 26.81 20.66 0.34
C VAL A 79 27.98 21.53 -0.11
N PRO A 80 28.69 22.27 0.80
CA PRO A 80 29.81 23.12 0.37
C PRO A 80 31.01 22.34 -0.20
N ARG A 81 31.06 21.03 0.05
CA ARG A 81 32.17 20.17 -0.34
C ARG A 81 31.86 19.27 -1.55
N GLY A 82 30.61 19.30 -2.03
CA GLY A 82 30.20 18.45 -3.16
C GLY A 82 30.26 16.96 -2.86
N TRP A 83 30.03 16.54 -1.61
CA TRP A 83 30.02 15.12 -1.24
C TRP A 83 28.68 14.49 -1.62
N GLU A 84 28.57 14.15 -2.89
CA GLU A 84 27.28 13.82 -3.50
C GLU A 84 26.59 12.61 -2.87
N PHE A 85 27.34 11.56 -2.43
CA PHE A 85 26.75 10.40 -1.76
C PHE A 85 26.10 10.79 -0.42
N ALA A 86 26.84 11.53 0.41
CA ALA A 86 26.33 11.97 1.71
C ALA A 86 25.15 12.96 1.57
N LYS A 87 25.19 13.81 0.53
CA LYS A 87 24.05 14.68 0.17
C LYS A 87 22.84 13.87 -0.25
N CYS A 88 23.02 12.85 -1.08
CA CYS A 88 21.95 11.93 -1.48
C CYS A 88 21.29 11.28 -0.25
N ASP A 89 22.08 10.71 0.65
CA ASP A 89 21.57 10.11 1.87
C ASP A 89 20.79 11.12 2.72
N ALA A 90 21.36 12.30 2.98
CA ALA A 90 20.71 13.32 3.80
C ALA A 90 19.38 13.79 3.18
N TYR A 91 19.35 14.07 1.89
CA TYR A 91 18.11 14.45 1.19
C TYR A 91 17.07 13.33 1.21
N ARG A 92 17.49 12.09 1.04
CA ARG A 92 16.61 10.91 1.10
C ARG A 92 15.97 10.78 2.50
N TYR A 93 16.74 10.95 3.58
CA TYR A 93 16.19 10.92 4.93
C TYR A 93 15.25 12.09 5.25
N ILE A 94 15.55 13.31 4.76
CA ILE A 94 14.62 14.43 4.89
C ILE A 94 13.32 14.14 4.12
N GLY A 95 13.42 13.63 2.88
CA GLY A 95 12.27 13.23 2.08
C GLY A 95 11.41 12.19 2.81
N MET A 96 12.03 11.19 3.45
CA MET A 96 11.34 10.17 4.23
C MET A 96 10.62 10.77 5.46
N CYS A 97 11.22 11.75 6.15
CA CYS A 97 10.56 12.44 7.25
C CYS A 97 9.32 13.22 6.79
N PHE A 98 9.37 13.87 5.62
CA PHE A 98 8.21 14.53 5.03
C PHE A 98 7.16 13.53 4.55
N TYR A 99 7.59 12.43 3.97
CA TYR A 99 6.71 11.33 3.58
C TYR A 99 5.92 10.78 4.78
N ALA A 100 6.59 10.51 5.91
CA ALA A 100 5.94 10.04 7.13
C ALA A 100 4.94 11.06 7.73
N ARG A 101 5.09 12.35 7.39
CA ARG A 101 4.15 13.42 7.79
C ARG A 101 3.09 13.70 6.70
N GLU A 102 2.98 12.86 5.69
CA GLU A 102 2.06 13.01 4.56
C GLU A 102 2.22 14.33 3.76
N LYS A 103 3.43 14.91 3.81
CA LYS A 103 3.77 16.12 3.04
C LYS A 103 4.41 15.73 1.70
N TRP A 104 3.59 15.25 0.80
CA TRP A 104 4.01 14.60 -0.44
C TRP A 104 4.87 15.49 -1.34
N ASP A 105 4.47 16.76 -1.53
CA ASP A 105 5.24 17.71 -2.36
C ASP A 105 6.64 17.97 -1.79
N SER A 106 6.74 18.12 -0.46
CA SER A 106 8.03 18.30 0.19
C SER A 106 8.89 17.04 0.11
N ALA A 107 8.29 15.86 0.31
CA ALA A 107 8.99 14.59 0.16
C ALA A 107 9.52 14.43 -1.27
N HIS A 108 8.69 14.67 -2.27
CA HIS A 108 9.07 14.62 -3.68
C HIS A 108 10.20 15.60 -4.01
N PHE A 109 10.13 16.82 -3.50
CA PHE A 109 11.21 17.81 -3.68
C PHE A 109 12.55 17.30 -3.16
N TYR A 110 12.61 16.76 -1.94
CA TYR A 110 13.86 16.25 -1.39
C TYR A 110 14.34 14.98 -2.08
N TYR A 111 13.46 14.09 -2.51
CA TYR A 111 13.85 12.92 -3.30
C TYR A 111 14.42 13.31 -4.68
N ASN A 112 13.93 14.38 -5.31
CA ASN A 112 14.54 14.89 -6.53
C ASN A 112 15.94 15.47 -6.30
N LEU A 113 16.19 16.15 -5.16
CA LEU A 113 17.53 16.59 -4.79
C LEU A 113 18.47 15.40 -4.55
N ALA A 114 17.96 14.31 -4.00
CA ALA A 114 18.72 13.07 -3.85
C ALA A 114 19.06 12.46 -5.23
N LEU A 115 18.10 12.40 -6.15
CA LEU A 115 18.34 11.96 -7.54
C LEU A 115 19.35 12.84 -8.27
N GLU A 116 19.29 14.15 -8.08
CA GLU A 116 20.28 15.08 -8.67
C GLU A 116 21.70 14.74 -8.21
N SER A 117 21.88 14.41 -6.92
CA SER A 117 23.19 13.99 -6.40
C SER A 117 23.64 12.66 -7.04
N LEU A 118 22.73 11.70 -7.26
CA LEU A 118 23.06 10.46 -7.95
C LEU A 118 23.44 10.67 -9.42
N TYR A 119 22.79 11.58 -10.12
CA TYR A 119 23.18 11.94 -11.49
C TYR A 119 24.56 12.58 -11.56
N LYS A 120 24.93 13.40 -10.56
CA LYS A 120 26.30 13.93 -10.46
C LYS A 120 27.34 12.83 -10.21
N MET A 121 26.99 11.83 -9.38
CA MET A 121 27.84 10.65 -9.17
C MET A 121 28.03 9.85 -10.46
N GLU A 122 26.97 9.61 -11.22
CA GLU A 122 27.06 8.97 -12.55
C GLU A 122 27.92 9.78 -13.54
N ALA A 123 27.89 11.10 -13.45
CA ALA A 123 28.71 12.00 -14.26
C ALA A 123 30.19 12.04 -13.81
N GLY A 124 30.57 11.23 -12.83
CA GLY A 124 31.95 11.08 -12.37
C GLY A 124 32.31 11.97 -11.17
N ALA A 125 31.33 12.46 -10.40
CA ALA A 125 31.63 13.17 -9.16
C ALA A 125 32.38 12.25 -8.19
N THR A 126 33.41 12.81 -7.51
CA THR A 126 34.26 12.14 -6.55
C THR A 126 34.11 12.71 -5.15
N SER A 127 34.62 12.01 -4.14
CA SER A 127 34.71 12.50 -2.78
C SER A 127 35.98 11.97 -2.11
N PRO A 128 36.37 12.47 -0.93
CA PRO A 128 37.47 11.88 -0.17
C PRO A 128 37.31 10.41 0.18
N THR A 129 36.06 9.93 0.26
CA THR A 129 35.72 8.51 0.51
C THR A 129 35.57 7.69 -0.76
N ALA A 130 35.51 8.34 -1.91
CA ALA A 130 35.42 7.71 -3.25
C ALA A 130 36.21 8.54 -4.27
N PRO A 131 37.55 8.54 -4.19
CA PRO A 131 38.40 9.38 -5.07
C PRO A 131 38.32 8.95 -6.54
N ASP A 132 38.05 7.69 -6.80
CA ASP A 132 37.89 7.12 -8.16
C ASP A 132 36.43 7.12 -8.63
N GLY A 133 35.54 7.80 -7.89
CA GLY A 133 34.10 7.81 -8.15
C GLY A 133 33.35 6.67 -7.42
N TYR A 134 32.08 6.54 -7.75
CA TYR A 134 31.18 5.58 -7.08
C TYR A 134 30.88 4.39 -7.99
N PRO A 135 30.84 3.15 -7.46
CA PRO A 135 30.43 2.00 -8.23
C PRO A 135 29.00 2.16 -8.77
N GLN A 136 28.77 1.84 -10.03
CA GLN A 136 27.45 1.95 -10.66
C GLN A 136 26.37 1.18 -9.87
N ARG A 137 26.72 0.01 -9.32
CA ARG A 137 25.80 -0.78 -8.48
C ARG A 137 25.29 -0.01 -7.26
N GLN A 138 26.15 0.79 -6.63
CA GLN A 138 25.77 1.62 -5.47
C GLN A 138 24.84 2.77 -5.88
N ILE A 139 25.12 3.39 -7.02
CA ILE A 139 24.27 4.45 -7.58
C ILE A 139 22.89 3.87 -7.94
N ASP A 140 22.87 2.75 -8.63
CA ASP A 140 21.65 2.08 -9.08
C ASP A 140 20.80 1.61 -7.90
N ASP A 141 21.40 1.12 -6.79
CA ASP A 141 20.69 0.76 -5.56
C ASP A 141 19.90 1.95 -5.00
N GLN A 142 20.56 3.09 -4.83
CA GLN A 142 19.90 4.29 -4.33
C GLN A 142 18.85 4.84 -5.31
N LYS A 143 19.12 4.79 -6.62
CA LYS A 143 18.18 5.26 -7.65
C LYS A 143 16.91 4.43 -7.66
N SER A 144 17.04 3.11 -7.62
CA SER A 144 15.87 2.22 -7.64
C SER A 144 14.99 2.39 -6.42
N ALA A 145 15.60 2.55 -5.22
CA ALA A 145 14.87 2.84 -4.00
C ALA A 145 14.10 4.18 -4.07
N LEU A 146 14.74 5.22 -4.61
CA LEU A 146 14.11 6.52 -4.81
C LEU A 146 12.98 6.45 -5.84
N TYR A 147 13.18 5.77 -6.96
CA TYR A 147 12.12 5.60 -7.97
C TYR A 147 10.91 4.87 -7.40
N GLY A 148 11.10 3.78 -6.66
CA GLY A 148 10.01 3.08 -6.00
C GLY A 148 9.24 3.98 -5.02
N THR A 149 9.96 4.78 -4.22
CA THR A 149 9.34 5.69 -3.25
C THR A 149 8.60 6.85 -3.93
N ILE A 150 9.17 7.43 -4.99
CA ILE A 150 8.49 8.47 -5.78
C ILE A 150 7.25 7.91 -6.47
N GLY A 151 7.32 6.68 -6.98
CA GLY A 151 6.15 5.97 -7.52
C GLY A 151 5.04 5.84 -6.48
N ASN A 152 5.38 5.47 -5.23
CA ASN A 152 4.42 5.43 -4.14
C ASN A 152 3.78 6.80 -3.85
N ILE A 153 4.55 7.90 -3.90
CA ILE A 153 4.00 9.25 -3.73
C ILE A 153 2.98 9.57 -4.82
N TYR A 154 3.30 9.31 -6.08
CA TYR A 154 2.38 9.54 -7.18
C TYR A 154 1.11 8.67 -7.06
N ASN A 155 1.24 7.43 -6.60
CA ASN A 155 0.09 6.59 -6.30
C ASN A 155 -0.81 7.20 -5.21
N LEU A 156 -0.22 7.70 -4.12
CA LEU A 156 -0.95 8.39 -3.06
C LEU A 156 -1.61 9.71 -3.50
N GLN A 157 -1.12 10.30 -4.58
CA GLN A 157 -1.68 11.51 -5.22
C GLN A 157 -2.64 11.19 -6.38
N ASP A 158 -3.12 9.94 -6.49
CA ASP A 158 -4.00 9.48 -7.58
C ASP A 158 -3.41 9.67 -9.00
N SER A 159 -2.07 9.75 -9.11
CA SER A 159 -1.35 9.94 -10.38
C SER A 159 -0.78 8.61 -10.89
N LEU A 160 -1.68 7.69 -11.23
CA LEU A 160 -1.37 6.29 -11.52
C LEU A 160 -0.34 6.11 -12.66
N ASP A 161 -0.48 6.86 -13.76
CA ASP A 161 0.44 6.75 -14.92
C ASP A 161 1.87 7.10 -14.51
N LEU A 162 2.05 8.17 -13.73
CA LEU A 162 3.37 8.56 -13.23
C LEU A 162 3.91 7.55 -12.22
N ALA A 163 3.05 6.99 -11.36
CA ALA A 163 3.46 5.94 -10.44
C ALA A 163 4.02 4.73 -11.20
N MET A 164 3.32 4.27 -12.24
CA MET A 164 3.75 3.14 -13.07
C MET A 164 5.05 3.42 -13.81
N ASP A 165 5.25 4.65 -14.32
CA ASP A 165 6.51 5.05 -14.96
C ASP A 165 7.69 4.97 -14.01
N TYR A 166 7.53 5.42 -12.78
CA TYR A 166 8.58 5.34 -11.76
C TYR A 166 8.82 3.91 -11.29
N TYR A 167 7.78 3.09 -11.12
CA TYR A 167 7.93 1.67 -10.82
C TYR A 167 8.66 0.93 -11.95
N ALA A 168 8.40 1.26 -13.22
CA ALA A 168 9.11 0.66 -14.35
C ALA A 168 10.61 0.99 -14.33
N LYS A 169 10.99 2.24 -14.01
CA LYS A 169 12.41 2.64 -13.84
C LYS A 169 13.09 1.86 -12.71
N ALA A 170 12.39 1.61 -11.60
CA ALA A 170 12.93 0.81 -10.52
C ALA A 170 13.11 -0.66 -10.94
N ALA A 171 12.11 -1.24 -11.60
CA ALA A 171 12.14 -2.61 -12.08
C ALA A 171 13.30 -2.87 -13.06
N GLU A 172 13.54 -1.95 -13.99
CA GLU A 172 14.67 -2.03 -14.95
C GLU A 172 16.01 -2.17 -14.23
N ILE A 173 16.22 -1.42 -13.15
CA ILE A 173 17.44 -1.50 -12.35
C ILE A 173 17.48 -2.82 -11.57
N PHE A 174 16.38 -3.25 -10.97
CA PHE A 174 16.33 -4.51 -10.24
C PHE A 174 16.60 -5.71 -11.15
N ASP A 175 16.05 -5.71 -12.36
CA ASP A 175 16.29 -6.74 -13.36
C ASP A 175 17.77 -6.76 -13.82
N LYS A 176 18.36 -5.57 -14.06
CA LYS A 176 19.78 -5.43 -14.44
C LYS A 176 20.73 -6.11 -13.45
N TRP A 177 20.41 -6.05 -12.16
CA TRP A 177 21.26 -6.59 -11.10
C TRP A 177 20.80 -7.93 -10.54
N GLY A 178 19.65 -8.43 -10.98
CA GLY A 178 19.05 -9.68 -10.47
C GLY A 178 18.55 -9.54 -9.01
N TRP A 179 18.08 -8.36 -8.62
CA TRP A 179 17.58 -8.10 -7.27
C TRP A 179 16.14 -8.59 -7.13
N ASN A 180 16.01 -9.92 -7.03
CA ASN A 180 14.70 -10.58 -7.03
C ASN A 180 13.83 -10.20 -5.83
N GLU A 181 14.39 -10.03 -4.64
CA GLU A 181 13.64 -9.57 -3.46
C GLU A 181 13.02 -8.19 -3.71
N SER A 182 13.81 -7.24 -4.21
CA SER A 182 13.35 -5.89 -4.52
C SER A 182 12.27 -5.89 -5.60
N ASN A 183 12.43 -6.70 -6.65
CA ASN A 183 11.41 -6.88 -7.68
C ASN A 183 10.13 -7.49 -7.10
N SER A 184 10.24 -8.48 -6.23
CA SER A 184 9.07 -9.07 -5.57
C SER A 184 8.27 -8.02 -4.79
N ILE A 185 8.95 -7.20 -4.00
CA ILE A 185 8.36 -6.11 -3.23
C ILE A 185 7.70 -5.08 -4.16
N LEU A 186 8.39 -4.68 -5.22
CA LEU A 186 7.88 -3.70 -6.18
C LEU A 186 6.60 -4.19 -6.86
N TYR A 187 6.59 -5.42 -7.37
CA TYR A 187 5.41 -5.98 -8.03
C TYR A 187 4.28 -6.29 -7.05
N TYR A 188 4.59 -6.56 -5.77
CA TYR A 188 3.58 -6.62 -4.72
C TYR A 188 2.90 -5.25 -4.54
N ASN A 189 3.68 -4.16 -4.45
CA ASN A 189 3.14 -2.80 -4.33
C ASN A 189 2.32 -2.40 -5.57
N ILE A 190 2.77 -2.76 -6.78
CA ILE A 190 1.98 -2.58 -8.01
C ILE A 190 0.64 -3.35 -7.91
N GLY A 191 0.66 -4.56 -7.36
CA GLY A 191 -0.54 -5.34 -7.11
C GLY A 191 -1.50 -4.62 -6.14
N GLU A 192 -0.99 -4.09 -5.02
CA GLU A 192 -1.78 -3.31 -4.06
C GLU A 192 -2.37 -2.05 -4.70
N THR A 193 -1.58 -1.31 -5.50
CA THR A 193 -2.06 -0.16 -6.27
C THR A 193 -3.27 -0.52 -7.13
N TRP A 194 -3.22 -1.62 -7.88
CA TRP A 194 -4.35 -2.07 -8.70
C TRP A 194 -5.52 -2.60 -7.87
N VAL A 195 -5.30 -3.07 -6.64
CA VAL A 195 -6.40 -3.39 -5.70
C VAL A 195 -7.13 -2.11 -5.29
N GLU A 196 -6.41 -1.02 -5.01
CA GLU A 196 -6.98 0.29 -4.69
C GLU A 196 -7.83 0.83 -5.85
N GLU A 197 -7.38 0.63 -7.09
CA GLU A 197 -8.14 0.95 -8.31
C GLU A 197 -9.27 -0.04 -8.63
N ALA A 198 -9.44 -1.09 -7.84
CA ALA A 198 -10.37 -2.20 -8.05
C ALA A 198 -10.19 -2.92 -9.42
N ASP A 199 -9.03 -2.79 -10.07
CA ASP A 199 -8.63 -3.58 -11.22
C ASP A 199 -7.97 -4.89 -10.73
N TYR A 200 -8.82 -5.80 -10.29
CA TYR A 200 -8.38 -7.07 -9.70
C TYR A 200 -7.64 -7.99 -10.67
N ASP A 201 -7.78 -7.81 -11.96
CA ASP A 201 -7.05 -8.61 -12.96
C ASP A 201 -5.61 -8.13 -13.06
N LYS A 202 -5.38 -6.82 -13.16
CA LYS A 202 -4.03 -6.24 -13.09
C LYS A 202 -3.37 -6.46 -11.73
N ALA A 203 -4.13 -6.37 -10.64
CA ALA A 203 -3.63 -6.71 -9.31
C ALA A 203 -3.09 -8.14 -9.26
N MET A 204 -3.83 -9.11 -9.80
CA MET A 204 -3.38 -10.50 -9.88
C MET A 204 -2.15 -10.69 -10.76
N ASP A 205 -1.99 -9.91 -11.83
CA ASP A 205 -0.79 -9.96 -12.68
C ASP A 205 0.43 -9.41 -11.92
N GLY A 206 0.27 -8.31 -11.17
CA GLY A 206 1.31 -7.81 -10.25
C GLY A 206 1.72 -8.86 -9.23
N TYR A 207 0.75 -9.45 -8.53
CA TYR A 207 1.05 -10.48 -7.53
C TYR A 207 1.66 -11.75 -8.12
N ARG A 208 1.33 -12.16 -9.35
CA ARG A 208 2.00 -13.30 -9.98
C ARG A 208 3.47 -13.01 -10.22
N LYS A 209 3.80 -11.85 -10.78
CA LYS A 209 5.19 -11.43 -10.96
C LYS A 209 5.92 -11.34 -9.61
N ALA A 210 5.29 -10.75 -8.59
CA ALA A 210 5.84 -10.71 -7.24
C ALA A 210 6.15 -12.11 -6.70
N LEU A 211 5.24 -13.07 -6.91
CA LEU A 211 5.44 -14.45 -6.48
C LEU A 211 6.60 -15.13 -7.22
N ASP A 212 6.71 -14.92 -8.53
CA ASP A 212 7.79 -15.49 -9.34
C ASP A 212 9.17 -14.98 -8.84
N TYR A 213 9.28 -13.69 -8.56
CA TYR A 213 10.51 -13.10 -8.00
C TYR A 213 10.75 -13.54 -6.55
N ALA A 214 9.73 -13.66 -5.70
CA ALA A 214 9.89 -14.18 -4.34
C ALA A 214 10.40 -15.62 -4.34
N GLN A 215 9.92 -16.45 -5.27
CA GLN A 215 10.40 -17.81 -5.46
C GLN A 215 11.86 -17.84 -5.94
N ALA A 216 12.23 -16.96 -6.89
CA ALA A 216 13.61 -16.84 -7.37
C ALA A 216 14.56 -16.38 -6.24
N ALA A 217 14.09 -15.54 -5.33
CA ALA A 217 14.82 -15.13 -4.13
C ALA A 217 14.84 -16.20 -3.03
N SER A 218 13.98 -17.22 -3.13
CA SER A 218 13.73 -18.21 -2.05
C SER A 218 13.24 -17.56 -0.75
N ASP A 219 12.57 -16.40 -0.85
CA ASP A 219 12.04 -15.63 0.29
C ASP A 219 10.62 -16.07 0.63
N THR A 220 10.51 -16.84 1.71
CA THR A 220 9.21 -17.40 2.15
C THR A 220 8.30 -16.37 2.78
N LEU A 221 8.83 -15.29 3.37
CA LEU A 221 8.04 -14.17 3.89
C LEU A 221 7.38 -13.39 2.75
N LEU A 222 8.16 -13.04 1.71
CA LEU A 222 7.61 -12.37 0.54
C LEU A 222 6.54 -13.23 -0.14
N MET A 223 6.77 -14.55 -0.26
CA MET A 223 5.74 -15.46 -0.77
C MET A 223 4.47 -15.45 0.08
N ALA A 224 4.58 -15.43 1.41
CA ALA A 224 3.42 -15.37 2.31
C ALA A 224 2.63 -14.08 2.13
N ASN A 225 3.32 -12.94 2.06
CA ASN A 225 2.70 -11.62 1.81
C ASN A 225 1.96 -11.59 0.47
N VAL A 226 2.56 -12.13 -0.57
CA VAL A 226 1.92 -12.22 -1.90
C VAL A 226 0.70 -13.14 -1.87
N TRP A 227 0.77 -14.30 -1.19
CA TRP A 227 -0.41 -15.16 -1.05
C TRP A 227 -1.53 -14.48 -0.27
N LYS A 228 -1.22 -13.69 0.76
CA LYS A 228 -2.20 -12.86 1.48
C LYS A 228 -2.89 -11.89 0.53
N GLY A 229 -2.13 -11.12 -0.29
CA GLY A 229 -2.66 -10.21 -1.30
C GLY A 229 -3.56 -10.92 -2.33
N MET A 230 -3.09 -12.04 -2.90
CA MET A 230 -3.91 -12.85 -3.81
C MET A 230 -5.19 -13.36 -3.15
N GLY A 231 -5.13 -13.77 -1.90
CA GLY A 231 -6.29 -14.21 -1.11
C GLY A 231 -7.33 -13.12 -0.95
N ARG A 232 -6.89 -11.89 -0.66
CA ARG A 232 -7.75 -10.70 -0.57
C ARG A 232 -8.44 -10.40 -1.91
N VAL A 233 -7.71 -10.42 -3.01
CA VAL A 233 -8.31 -10.23 -4.36
C VAL A 233 -9.37 -11.28 -4.64
N TYR A 234 -9.12 -12.55 -4.34
CA TYR A 234 -10.14 -13.59 -4.54
C TYR A 234 -11.36 -13.43 -3.62
N LEU A 235 -11.17 -12.89 -2.41
CA LEU A 235 -12.27 -12.54 -1.51
C LEU A 235 -13.14 -11.44 -2.12
N GLU A 236 -12.55 -10.34 -2.62
CA GLU A 236 -13.28 -9.25 -3.28
C GLU A 236 -14.01 -9.72 -4.56
N LYS A 237 -13.44 -10.66 -5.29
CA LYS A 237 -14.08 -11.32 -6.45
C LYS A 237 -15.16 -12.35 -6.07
N GLY A 238 -15.44 -12.55 -4.76
CA GLY A 238 -16.40 -13.54 -4.28
C GLY A 238 -15.99 -15.00 -4.50
N ARG A 239 -14.72 -15.26 -4.82
CA ARG A 239 -14.20 -16.62 -5.06
C ARG A 239 -13.65 -17.24 -3.78
N TYR A 240 -14.50 -17.41 -2.80
CA TYR A 240 -14.17 -17.75 -1.41
C TYR A 240 -13.29 -19.00 -1.25
N SER A 241 -13.50 -20.05 -2.03
CA SER A 241 -12.67 -21.27 -1.96
C SER A 241 -11.23 -21.02 -2.41
N ARG A 242 -11.02 -20.11 -3.39
CA ARG A 242 -9.68 -19.71 -3.83
C ARG A 242 -9.05 -18.77 -2.81
N ALA A 243 -9.80 -17.82 -2.30
CA ALA A 243 -9.36 -16.92 -1.24
C ALA A 243 -8.83 -17.72 -0.04
N MET A 244 -9.63 -18.63 0.48
CA MET A 244 -9.25 -19.49 1.61
C MET A 244 -7.98 -20.29 1.35
N ARG A 245 -7.79 -20.80 0.13
CA ARG A 245 -6.59 -21.58 -0.22
C ARG A 245 -5.31 -20.74 -0.13
N TYR A 246 -5.34 -19.49 -0.61
CA TYR A 246 -4.19 -18.59 -0.57
C TYR A 246 -3.92 -18.06 0.84
N LEU A 247 -4.97 -17.63 1.55
CA LEU A 247 -4.86 -17.15 2.92
C LEU A 247 -4.32 -18.23 3.87
N LYS A 248 -4.71 -19.50 3.69
CA LYS A 248 -4.14 -20.62 4.48
C LYS A 248 -2.67 -20.90 4.17
N LYS A 249 -2.20 -20.63 2.94
CA LYS A 249 -0.77 -20.73 2.63
C LYS A 249 0.03 -19.67 3.38
N ALA A 250 -0.48 -18.42 3.40
CA ALA A 250 0.12 -17.34 4.16
C ALA A 250 0.09 -17.64 5.67
N GLU A 251 -1.05 -18.12 6.17
CA GLU A 251 -1.24 -18.52 7.58
C GLU A 251 -0.24 -19.56 8.06
N ALA A 252 0.07 -20.54 7.21
CA ALA A 252 1.06 -21.57 7.55
C ALA A 252 2.46 -20.98 7.81
N TYR A 253 2.83 -19.92 7.07
CA TYR A 253 4.06 -19.20 7.32
C TYR A 253 4.01 -18.39 8.61
N TYR A 254 3.00 -17.54 8.78
CA TYR A 254 2.91 -16.63 9.93
C TYR A 254 2.79 -17.41 11.25
N THR A 255 2.07 -18.53 11.26
CA THR A 255 1.97 -19.40 12.45
C THR A 255 3.31 -20.04 12.82
N ALA A 256 4.17 -20.34 11.82
CA ALA A 256 5.49 -20.89 12.09
C ALA A 256 6.49 -19.84 12.59
N HIS A 257 6.23 -18.54 12.37
CA HIS A 257 7.10 -17.40 12.66
C HIS A 257 6.41 -16.39 13.60
N VAL A 258 5.75 -16.88 14.63
CA VAL A 258 5.01 -16.05 15.60
C VAL A 258 5.90 -14.98 16.22
N GLY A 259 5.43 -13.71 16.17
CA GLY A 259 6.10 -12.56 16.75
C GLY A 259 7.06 -11.81 15.83
N GLU A 260 7.35 -12.31 14.62
CA GLU A 260 8.20 -11.63 13.65
C GLU A 260 7.41 -10.66 12.77
N GLU A 261 6.16 -11.00 12.40
CA GLU A 261 5.31 -10.24 11.47
C GLU A 261 3.85 -10.20 11.97
N GLU A 262 3.65 -9.77 13.21
CA GLU A 262 2.35 -9.86 13.89
C GLU A 262 1.24 -9.09 13.17
N ASP A 263 1.55 -7.89 12.64
CA ASP A 263 0.58 -7.07 11.90
C ASP A 263 0.10 -7.78 10.63
N PHE A 264 1.01 -8.39 9.85
CA PHE A 264 0.66 -9.14 8.64
C PHE A 264 -0.12 -10.41 8.97
N HIS A 265 0.20 -11.07 10.08
CA HIS A 265 -0.53 -12.23 10.57
C HIS A 265 -1.96 -11.84 10.97
N GLN A 266 -2.13 -10.77 11.73
CA GLN A 266 -3.43 -10.26 12.13
C GLN A 266 -4.30 -9.91 10.92
N GLU A 267 -3.77 -9.18 9.94
CA GLU A 267 -4.49 -8.87 8.69
C GLU A 267 -4.91 -10.14 7.93
N ASN A 268 -4.08 -11.17 7.94
CA ASN A 268 -4.40 -12.45 7.30
C ASN A 268 -5.56 -13.16 8.01
N LEU A 269 -5.55 -13.20 9.35
CA LEU A 269 -6.63 -13.76 10.19
C LEU A 269 -7.95 -13.02 9.95
N GLU A 270 -7.93 -11.70 9.89
CA GLU A 270 -9.11 -10.89 9.55
C GLU A 270 -9.66 -11.24 8.17
N SER A 271 -8.78 -11.41 7.18
CA SER A 271 -9.17 -11.82 5.83
C SER A 271 -9.79 -13.21 5.82
N ILE A 272 -9.26 -14.16 6.57
CA ILE A 272 -9.84 -15.50 6.76
C ILE A 272 -11.24 -15.41 7.40
N SER A 273 -11.39 -14.61 8.45
CA SER A 273 -12.66 -14.38 9.12
C SER A 273 -13.71 -13.83 8.15
N ARG A 274 -13.34 -12.83 7.34
CA ARG A 274 -14.21 -12.27 6.29
C ARG A 274 -14.66 -13.30 5.27
N VAL A 275 -13.76 -14.22 4.86
CA VAL A 275 -14.11 -15.33 3.95
C VAL A 275 -15.12 -16.26 4.60
N LEU A 276 -14.92 -16.64 5.85
CA LEU A 276 -15.82 -17.54 6.59
C LEU A 276 -17.22 -16.92 6.74
N ASP A 277 -17.30 -15.64 7.07
CA ASP A 277 -18.57 -14.94 7.21
C ASP A 277 -19.31 -14.78 5.88
N ALA A 278 -18.58 -14.50 4.81
CA ALA A 278 -19.14 -14.46 3.46
C ALA A 278 -19.68 -15.82 3.03
N GLN A 279 -18.96 -16.91 3.31
CA GLN A 279 -19.43 -18.28 3.03
C GLN A 279 -20.69 -18.62 3.83
N LYS A 280 -20.75 -18.27 5.13
CA LYS A 280 -21.97 -18.44 5.95
C LYS A 280 -23.15 -17.69 5.34
N LYS A 281 -22.98 -16.41 4.98
CA LYS A 281 -24.06 -15.60 4.37
C LYS A 281 -24.56 -16.22 3.06
N VAL A 282 -23.66 -16.72 2.21
CA VAL A 282 -24.04 -17.40 0.95
C VAL A 282 -24.83 -18.68 1.25
N SER A 283 -24.37 -19.49 2.21
CA SER A 283 -25.06 -20.73 2.61
C SER A 283 -26.45 -20.44 3.17
N PHE A 284 -26.60 -19.42 4.03
CA PHE A 284 -27.93 -19.03 4.54
C PHE A 284 -28.85 -18.52 3.44
N ARG A 285 -28.35 -17.72 2.47
CA ARG A 285 -29.15 -17.25 1.33
C ARG A 285 -29.58 -18.43 0.44
N ALA A 286 -28.68 -19.39 0.20
CA ALA A 286 -29.01 -20.59 -0.56
C ALA A 286 -30.07 -21.44 0.14
N LEU A 287 -29.96 -21.65 1.46
CA LEU A 287 -30.97 -22.34 2.25
C LEU A 287 -32.31 -21.61 2.25
N GLY A 288 -32.30 -20.27 2.38
CA GLY A 288 -33.50 -19.45 2.25
C GLY A 288 -34.17 -19.58 0.89
N ALA A 289 -33.38 -19.50 -0.20
CA ALA A 289 -33.88 -19.68 -1.56
C ALA A 289 -34.46 -21.09 -1.80
N ILE A 290 -33.82 -22.13 -1.27
CA ILE A 290 -34.35 -23.49 -1.31
C ILE A 290 -35.67 -23.59 -0.53
N GLY A 291 -35.73 -22.98 0.67
CA GLY A 291 -36.96 -22.91 1.47
C GLY A 291 -38.11 -22.25 0.71
N VAL A 292 -37.84 -21.10 0.09
CA VAL A 292 -38.81 -20.38 -0.75
C VAL A 292 -39.23 -21.24 -1.96
N ALA A 293 -38.28 -21.87 -2.64
CA ALA A 293 -38.58 -22.76 -3.79
C ALA A 293 -39.47 -23.95 -3.38
N VAL A 294 -39.18 -24.54 -2.21
CA VAL A 294 -40.03 -25.62 -1.65
C VAL A 294 -41.44 -25.13 -1.32
N LEU A 295 -41.56 -23.95 -0.73
CA LEU A 295 -42.87 -23.34 -0.43
C LEU A 295 -43.66 -23.01 -1.69
N VAL A 296 -42.99 -22.47 -2.71
CA VAL A 296 -43.60 -22.18 -4.02
C VAL A 296 -44.01 -23.48 -4.68
N ALA A 297 -43.21 -24.53 -4.69
CA ALA A 297 -43.55 -25.85 -5.24
C ALA A 297 -44.74 -26.47 -4.48
N ALA A 298 -44.77 -26.37 -3.15
CA ALA A 298 -45.91 -26.82 -2.34
C ALA A 298 -47.17 -26.00 -2.67
N GLY A 299 -47.05 -24.66 -2.79
CA GLY A 299 -48.18 -23.79 -3.21
C GLY A 299 -48.72 -24.14 -4.59
N ILE A 300 -47.80 -24.40 -5.55
CA ILE A 300 -48.19 -24.85 -6.90
C ILE A 300 -48.88 -26.22 -6.82
N ALA A 301 -48.39 -27.17 -6.04
CA ALA A 301 -48.98 -28.50 -5.87
C ALA A 301 -50.37 -28.41 -5.24
N ILE A 302 -50.54 -27.50 -4.23
CA ILE A 302 -51.87 -27.22 -3.61
C ILE A 302 -52.78 -26.50 -4.62
N GLY A 303 -52.24 -25.54 -5.38
CA GLY A 303 -52.97 -24.84 -6.43
C GLY A 303 -53.45 -25.79 -7.57
N LEU A 304 -52.59 -26.70 -7.98
CA LEU A 304 -52.94 -27.74 -8.99
C LEU A 304 -53.97 -28.73 -8.43
N ARG A 305 -53.89 -29.10 -7.17
CA ARG A 305 -54.93 -29.90 -6.48
C ARG A 305 -56.28 -29.12 -6.38
N ARG A 306 -56.23 -27.78 -6.12
CA ARG A 306 -57.44 -26.93 -6.13
C ARG A 306 -58.00 -26.69 -7.55
N LYS A 307 -57.10 -26.54 -8.57
CA LYS A 307 -57.48 -26.33 -9.97
C LYS A 307 -58.17 -27.57 -10.61
N ARG A 308 -57.94 -28.75 -10.03
CA ARG A 308 -58.74 -29.95 -10.33
C ARG A 308 -60.20 -29.82 -9.79
N LYS A 309 -60.47 -28.83 -8.95
CA LYS A 309 -61.79 -28.61 -8.33
C LYS A 309 -62.53 -27.32 -8.78
N SER A 310 -61.88 -26.41 -9.54
CA SER A 310 -62.57 -25.18 -9.98
C SER A 310 -61.82 -24.55 -11.18
N ASN A 311 -62.47 -24.56 -12.36
CA ASN A 311 -62.10 -23.66 -13.45
C ASN A 311 -62.61 -22.27 -13.14
N SER A 312 -61.75 -21.26 -13.12
CA SER A 312 -62.03 -19.92 -13.74
C SER A 312 -61.06 -18.80 -13.26
N THR A 313 -60.47 -18.14 -14.26
CA THR A 313 -60.13 -16.69 -14.43
C THR A 313 -59.36 -15.95 -13.37
N SER A 314 -58.31 -15.21 -13.62
CA SER A 314 -57.88 -14.18 -14.55
C SER A 314 -56.61 -13.46 -14.08
N SER A 315 -56.03 -12.79 -15.01
CA SER A 315 -54.71 -12.11 -15.12
C SER A 315 -54.41 -10.89 -14.22
N SER A 316 -53.12 -10.62 -13.99
CA SER A 316 -52.53 -9.29 -14.21
C SER A 316 -50.99 -9.27 -14.11
N SER A 317 -50.36 -8.41 -14.90
CA SER A 317 -48.96 -8.34 -15.30
C SER A 317 -48.07 -7.45 -14.41
N PRO A 318 -46.71 -7.51 -14.59
CA PRO A 318 -45.80 -6.79 -13.73
C PRO A 318 -45.39 -5.43 -14.32
N ILE A 319 -45.02 -4.54 -13.40
CA ILE A 319 -44.45 -3.20 -13.69
C ILE A 319 -42.94 -3.31 -13.78
N LYS A 320 -42.38 -2.75 -14.89
CA LYS A 320 -40.95 -2.55 -15.11
C LYS A 320 -40.50 -1.23 -14.48
N ALA A 321 -39.34 -1.21 -13.88
CA ALA A 321 -38.57 0.02 -13.68
C ALA A 321 -37.16 -0.21 -14.22
N ASP A 322 -36.76 0.62 -15.18
CA ASP A 322 -35.37 0.80 -15.59
C ASP A 322 -34.62 1.49 -14.44
N GLY A 323 -33.60 0.84 -13.90
CA GLY A 323 -32.87 1.41 -12.78
C GLY A 323 -31.38 0.99 -12.75
N VAL A 324 -30.55 1.91 -12.44
CA VAL A 324 -29.12 1.75 -12.18
C VAL A 324 -28.90 0.57 -11.23
N LYS A 325 -28.23 -0.50 -11.69
CA LYS A 325 -27.91 -1.66 -10.83
C LYS A 325 -26.87 -1.29 -9.81
N LEU A 326 -27.25 -1.21 -8.55
CA LEU A 326 -26.34 -1.07 -7.41
C LEU A 326 -26.00 -2.46 -6.84
N ASN A 327 -24.75 -2.65 -6.44
CA ASN A 327 -24.40 -3.80 -5.62
C ASN A 327 -24.73 -3.55 -4.15
N ASP A 328 -24.74 -4.61 -3.33
CA ASP A 328 -25.11 -4.53 -1.91
C ASP A 328 -24.25 -3.52 -1.14
N ARG A 329 -22.97 -3.42 -1.48
CA ARG A 329 -22.02 -2.51 -0.83
C ARG A 329 -22.24 -1.05 -1.23
N GLU A 330 -22.52 -0.80 -2.50
CA GLU A 330 -22.90 0.52 -3.00
C GLU A 330 -24.21 1.00 -2.33
N LEU A 331 -25.17 0.11 -2.17
CA LEU A 331 -26.45 0.43 -1.52
C LEU A 331 -26.28 0.69 -0.02
N GLU A 332 -25.43 -0.07 0.67
CA GLU A 332 -25.12 0.12 2.08
C GLU A 332 -24.48 1.49 2.33
N ILE A 333 -23.43 1.82 1.55
CA ILE A 333 -22.77 3.14 1.64
C ILE A 333 -23.74 4.27 1.31
N LEU A 334 -24.57 4.10 0.30
CA LEU A 334 -25.57 5.08 -0.10
C LEU A 334 -26.58 5.37 1.03
N ARG A 335 -27.06 4.32 1.73
CA ARG A 335 -27.94 4.47 2.89
C ARG A 335 -27.27 5.23 4.04
N LEU A 336 -26.00 4.93 4.31
CA LEU A 336 -25.24 5.61 5.36
C LEU A 336 -24.97 7.09 5.00
N MET A 337 -24.73 7.37 3.71
CA MET A 337 -24.66 8.76 3.22
C MET A 337 -25.98 9.50 3.39
N ALA A 338 -27.10 8.84 3.13
CA ALA A 338 -28.44 9.44 3.32
C ALA A 338 -28.75 9.74 4.80
N GLN A 339 -28.16 8.99 5.74
CA GLN A 339 -28.21 9.27 7.17
C GLN A 339 -27.29 10.43 7.61
N GLY A 340 -26.59 11.08 6.67
CA GLY A 340 -25.70 12.20 6.95
C GLY A 340 -24.35 11.82 7.53
N LYS A 341 -23.95 10.54 7.48
CA LYS A 341 -22.67 10.08 8.04
C LYS A 341 -21.49 10.57 7.21
N THR A 342 -20.43 10.96 7.89
CA THR A 342 -19.17 11.34 7.28
C THR A 342 -18.43 10.10 6.73
N THR A 343 -17.46 10.32 5.86
CA THR A 343 -16.65 9.23 5.28
C THR A 343 -15.97 8.38 6.34
N ALA A 344 -15.47 9.00 7.42
CA ALA A 344 -14.82 8.29 8.54
C ALA A 344 -15.84 7.44 9.31
N GLN A 345 -17.03 7.99 9.64
CA GLN A 345 -18.08 7.25 10.32
C GLN A 345 -18.61 6.07 9.50
N ILE A 346 -18.71 6.25 8.16
CA ILE A 346 -19.08 5.15 7.26
C ILE A 346 -17.98 4.08 7.27
N ALA A 347 -16.73 4.48 7.19
CA ALA A 347 -15.59 3.56 7.21
C ALA A 347 -15.58 2.69 8.47
N ASP A 348 -15.75 3.31 9.64
CA ASP A 348 -15.81 2.61 10.93
C ASP A 348 -17.00 1.63 11.02
N GLU A 349 -18.16 2.03 10.53
CA GLU A 349 -19.40 1.24 10.65
C GLU A 349 -19.41 0.01 9.75
N ILE A 350 -18.77 0.09 8.59
CA ILE A 350 -18.74 -1.01 7.63
C ILE A 350 -17.37 -1.69 7.53
N CYS A 351 -16.47 -1.36 8.50
CA CYS A 351 -15.11 -1.94 8.59
C CYS A 351 -14.31 -1.82 7.28
N LEU A 352 -14.30 -0.62 6.70
CA LEU A 352 -13.49 -0.27 5.53
C LEU A 352 -12.54 0.89 5.86
N SER A 353 -11.49 1.08 5.03
CA SER A 353 -10.68 2.29 5.12
C SER A 353 -11.48 3.52 4.64
N ALA A 354 -11.14 4.70 5.17
CA ALA A 354 -11.74 5.95 4.72
C ALA A 354 -11.52 6.18 3.22
N GLU A 355 -10.39 5.76 2.69
CA GLU A 355 -10.07 5.84 1.25
C GLU A 355 -10.97 4.93 0.41
N THR A 356 -11.21 3.71 0.87
CA THR A 356 -12.16 2.81 0.19
C THR A 356 -13.57 3.41 0.14
N VAL A 357 -14.00 4.07 1.22
CA VAL A 357 -15.32 4.74 1.25
C VAL A 357 -15.33 5.96 0.32
N LYS A 358 -14.25 6.75 0.23
CA LYS A 358 -14.12 7.86 -0.74
C LYS A 358 -14.26 7.34 -2.17
N TRP A 359 -13.58 6.23 -2.47
CA TRP A 359 -13.67 5.60 -3.78
C TRP A 359 -15.12 5.20 -4.14
N TYR A 360 -15.83 4.53 -3.22
CA TYR A 360 -17.24 4.17 -3.43
C TYR A 360 -18.14 5.41 -3.63
N ARG A 361 -17.90 6.48 -2.90
CA ARG A 361 -18.63 7.76 -3.06
C ARG A 361 -18.39 8.35 -4.44
N LYS A 362 -17.13 8.41 -4.92
CA LYS A 362 -16.78 8.90 -6.26
C LYS A 362 -17.46 8.05 -7.34
N LYS A 363 -17.42 6.73 -7.17
CA LYS A 363 -18.07 5.77 -8.08
C LYS A 363 -19.58 5.97 -8.13
N LEU A 364 -20.24 6.20 -7.00
CA LEU A 364 -21.67 6.51 -6.92
C LEU A 364 -21.99 7.83 -7.63
N PHE A 365 -21.18 8.88 -7.45
CA PHE A 365 -21.36 10.15 -8.14
C PHE A 365 -21.27 9.98 -9.66
N THR A 366 -20.28 9.24 -10.15
CA THR A 366 -20.15 8.94 -11.59
C THR A 366 -21.34 8.11 -12.10
N LYS A 367 -21.79 7.12 -11.31
CA LYS A 367 -22.86 6.21 -11.71
C LYS A 367 -24.23 6.88 -11.84
N PHE A 368 -24.46 7.90 -11.02
CA PHE A 368 -25.70 8.70 -11.03
C PHE A 368 -25.53 10.03 -11.77
N ASP A 369 -24.35 10.27 -12.34
CA ASP A 369 -24.03 11.53 -13.04
C ASP A 369 -24.35 12.77 -12.20
N VAL A 370 -23.79 12.85 -10.99
CA VAL A 370 -24.01 13.94 -10.03
C VAL A 370 -22.70 14.48 -9.48
N ALA A 371 -22.66 15.76 -9.15
CA ALA A 371 -21.45 16.44 -8.73
C ALA A 371 -21.15 16.33 -7.22
N ASN A 372 -22.15 16.05 -6.38
CA ASN A 372 -22.01 16.05 -4.92
C ASN A 372 -23.00 15.13 -4.20
N ALA A 373 -22.76 14.93 -2.90
CA ALA A 373 -23.55 14.02 -2.08
C ALA A 373 -25.02 14.45 -1.91
N ALA A 374 -25.28 15.74 -1.81
CA ALA A 374 -26.65 16.23 -1.64
C ALA A 374 -27.50 15.96 -2.89
N GLU A 375 -26.92 16.17 -4.06
CA GLU A 375 -27.56 15.88 -5.34
C GLU A 375 -27.77 14.36 -5.53
N LEU A 376 -26.79 13.54 -5.14
CA LEU A 376 -26.93 12.08 -5.16
C LEU A 376 -28.12 11.63 -4.30
N ILE A 377 -28.18 12.08 -3.05
CA ILE A 377 -29.24 11.67 -2.13
C ILE A 377 -30.61 12.12 -2.63
N ARG A 378 -30.74 13.35 -3.12
CA ARG A 378 -31.97 13.83 -3.73
C ARG A 378 -32.45 12.91 -4.86
N ARG A 379 -31.52 12.59 -5.79
CA ARG A 379 -31.83 11.77 -6.98
C ARG A 379 -32.25 10.34 -6.61
N VAL A 380 -31.52 9.68 -5.69
CA VAL A 380 -31.87 8.30 -5.30
C VAL A 380 -33.14 8.20 -4.48
N THR A 381 -33.54 9.30 -3.78
CA THR A 381 -34.82 9.39 -3.09
C THR A 381 -35.96 9.61 -4.09
N GLU A 382 -35.76 10.47 -5.10
CA GLU A 382 -36.74 10.69 -6.18
C GLU A 382 -36.98 9.43 -7.01
N GLU A 383 -35.94 8.62 -7.23
CA GLU A 383 -36.02 7.34 -7.96
C GLU A 383 -36.49 6.17 -7.08
N GLY A 384 -36.74 6.37 -5.79
CA GLY A 384 -37.26 5.36 -4.86
C GLY A 384 -36.27 4.24 -4.55
N ILE A 385 -34.95 4.51 -4.63
CA ILE A 385 -33.88 3.54 -4.37
C ILE A 385 -33.63 3.42 -2.86
N ILE A 386 -33.78 4.51 -2.13
CA ILE A 386 -33.65 4.62 -0.67
C ILE A 386 -34.75 5.53 -0.10
#